data_8d1f4350d4fb907aa442a5f92145000f
#
_entry.id   8d1f4350d4fb907aa442a5f92145000f
#
_cell.length_a   1.000
_cell.length_b   1.000
_cell.length_c   1.000
_cell.angle_alpha   90.00
_cell.angle_beta   90.00
_cell.angle_gamma   90.00
#
_symmetry.space_group_name_H-M   'P 1'
#
loop_
_entity.id
_entity.type
_entity.pdbx_description
1 polymer ?
#
loop_
_entity_poly.entity_id
_entity_poly.type
_entity_poly.pdbx_seq_one_letter_code
_entity_poly.pdbx_strand_id
1 'polypeptide(L)'
;MRHSRDIDDLRADVAANCRTMIALAEREGLRVLVTETVRDGAYQKMLAEKGYAAAGAVTPSFHAEHAGLAFDVCKNEAGHAYDDPAFFIRVGEIGKMIGFSWGGDWGKFPDRPHFQWDAGGAYTSAMVRAKRYPPPMPRYEEEEMTQQQFDAMMENYLKRLAQQTPAGWSAEARAWAEKNGLIAGDEAGNKQYRSFLTREQMAVLMQRYDAMRHGK
;
A
#
# COMPACT_ATOMS: atom_id res chain seq x y z
N MET A 1 -14.96 20.89 -27.86
CA MET A 1 -14.98 20.46 -26.45
C MET A 1 -14.33 19.09 -26.39
N ARG A 2 -13.13 19.02 -25.85
CA ARG A 2 -12.37 17.76 -25.70
C ARG A 2 -12.38 17.31 -24.25
N HIS A 3 -12.68 16.04 -24.07
CA HIS A 3 -12.61 15.32 -22.81
C HIS A 3 -12.18 13.89 -23.14
N SER A 4 -11.11 13.42 -22.52
CA SER A 4 -10.54 12.10 -22.78
C SER A 4 -10.55 11.24 -21.52
N ARG A 5 -10.55 9.92 -21.75
CA ARG A 5 -10.35 8.86 -20.74
C ARG A 5 -9.16 7.98 -21.11
N ASP A 6 -8.53 8.30 -22.24
CA ASP A 6 -7.40 7.53 -22.73
C ASP A 6 -6.14 7.84 -21.90
N ILE A 7 -5.54 6.81 -21.36
CA ILE A 7 -4.31 6.92 -20.56
C ILE A 7 -3.14 7.39 -21.44
N ASP A 8 -3.19 7.12 -22.76
CA ASP A 8 -2.15 7.57 -23.71
C ASP A 8 -2.18 9.07 -23.99
N ASP A 9 -3.25 9.77 -23.63
CA ASP A 9 -3.31 11.24 -23.66
C ASP A 9 -2.57 11.91 -22.48
N LEU A 10 -2.22 11.15 -21.44
CA LEU A 10 -1.37 11.63 -20.35
C LEU A 10 0.08 11.81 -20.82
N ARG A 11 0.86 12.60 -20.09
CA ARG A 11 2.31 12.63 -20.29
C ARG A 11 2.88 11.22 -20.07
N ALA A 12 3.80 10.78 -20.92
CA ALA A 12 4.21 9.37 -21.00
C ALA A 12 4.66 8.74 -19.66
N ASP A 13 5.37 9.51 -18.83
CA ASP A 13 5.80 9.08 -17.50
C ASP A 13 4.63 8.95 -16.51
N VAL A 14 3.65 9.85 -16.57
CA VAL A 14 2.41 9.81 -15.80
C VAL A 14 1.53 8.63 -16.25
N ALA A 15 1.41 8.42 -17.57
CA ALA A 15 0.70 7.29 -18.15
C ALA A 15 1.26 5.94 -17.69
N ALA A 16 2.59 5.80 -17.67
CA ALA A 16 3.26 4.58 -17.22
C ALA A 16 2.93 4.27 -15.75
N ASN A 17 3.02 5.26 -14.86
CA ASN A 17 2.71 5.12 -13.44
C ASN A 17 1.20 4.95 -13.18
N CYS A 18 0.33 5.58 -13.98
CA CYS A 18 -1.12 5.34 -13.92
C CYS A 18 -1.46 3.86 -14.21
N ARG A 19 -0.85 3.27 -15.25
CA ARG A 19 -1.02 1.83 -15.53
C ARG A 19 -0.50 0.95 -14.41
N THR A 20 0.63 1.31 -13.82
CA THR A 20 1.18 0.59 -12.65
C THR A 20 0.22 0.66 -11.46
N MET A 21 -0.36 1.82 -11.18
CA MET A 21 -1.37 1.99 -10.12
C MET A 21 -2.57 1.07 -10.34
N ILE A 22 -3.11 1.03 -11.55
CA ILE A 22 -4.24 0.16 -11.89
C ILE A 22 -3.86 -1.31 -11.70
N ALA A 23 -2.70 -1.74 -12.20
CA ALA A 23 -2.24 -3.13 -12.07
C ALA A 23 -2.05 -3.55 -10.61
N LEU A 24 -1.51 -2.68 -9.75
CA LEU A 24 -1.38 -2.95 -8.32
C LEU A 24 -2.74 -3.04 -7.63
N ALA A 25 -3.67 -2.14 -7.96
CA ALA A 25 -5.03 -2.18 -7.45
C ALA A 25 -5.76 -3.48 -7.86
N GLU A 26 -5.61 -3.91 -9.12
CA GLU A 26 -6.19 -5.16 -9.62
C GLU A 26 -5.65 -6.40 -8.91
N ARG A 27 -4.37 -6.44 -8.54
CA ARG A 27 -3.80 -7.53 -7.71
C ARG A 27 -4.48 -7.65 -6.34
N GLU A 28 -5.01 -6.55 -5.82
CA GLU A 28 -5.78 -6.51 -4.57
C GLU A 28 -7.29 -6.73 -4.79
N GLY A 29 -7.71 -7.02 -6.01
CA GLY A 29 -9.12 -7.23 -6.38
C GLY A 29 -9.92 -5.93 -6.55
N LEU A 30 -9.24 -4.77 -6.60
CA LEU A 30 -9.87 -3.46 -6.80
C LEU A 30 -9.99 -3.18 -8.30
N ARG A 31 -11.20 -3.13 -8.82
CA ARG A 31 -11.47 -2.85 -10.23
C ARG A 31 -11.52 -1.33 -10.45
N VAL A 32 -10.46 -0.77 -10.99
CA VAL A 32 -10.32 0.67 -11.26
C VAL A 32 -10.73 0.99 -12.71
N LEU A 33 -11.48 2.06 -12.90
CA LEU A 33 -11.83 2.62 -14.20
C LEU A 33 -11.35 4.08 -14.27
N VAL A 34 -10.54 4.43 -15.26
CA VAL A 34 -10.18 5.83 -15.55
C VAL A 34 -11.38 6.54 -16.17
N THR A 35 -11.80 7.63 -15.54
CA THR A 35 -12.99 8.40 -15.95
C THR A 35 -12.64 9.70 -16.65
N GLU A 36 -11.44 10.23 -16.38
CA GLU A 36 -10.93 11.43 -17.06
C GLU A 36 -9.40 11.43 -17.06
N THR A 37 -8.80 11.90 -18.15
CA THR A 37 -7.36 12.18 -18.30
C THR A 37 -7.13 13.64 -18.63
N VAL A 38 -7.39 14.05 -19.86
CA VAL A 38 -7.20 15.44 -20.30
C VAL A 38 -8.50 16.08 -20.77
N ARG A 39 -8.58 17.41 -20.59
CA ARG A 39 -9.70 18.24 -21.03
C ARG A 39 -9.26 19.59 -21.55
N ASP A 40 -10.05 20.17 -22.48
CA ASP A 40 -9.88 21.54 -22.95
C ASP A 40 -10.59 22.58 -22.05
N GLY A 41 -10.35 23.86 -22.34
CA GLY A 41 -10.97 24.96 -21.59
C GLY A 41 -12.50 25.03 -21.76
N ALA A 42 -13.04 24.57 -22.89
CA ALA A 42 -14.50 24.57 -23.12
C ALA A 42 -15.18 23.52 -22.22
N TYR A 43 -14.58 22.34 -22.07
CA TYR A 43 -15.07 21.32 -21.14
C TYR A 43 -14.94 21.76 -19.69
N GLN A 44 -13.79 22.35 -19.33
CA GLN A 44 -13.56 22.92 -17.98
C GLN A 44 -14.61 23.98 -17.61
N LYS A 45 -14.95 24.88 -18.56
CA LYS A 45 -15.99 25.88 -18.35
C LYS A 45 -17.35 25.22 -18.09
N MET A 46 -17.72 24.23 -18.89
CA MET A 46 -18.96 23.46 -18.69
C MET A 46 -19.03 22.79 -17.31
N LEU A 47 -17.93 22.21 -16.84
CA LEU A 47 -17.86 21.62 -15.50
C LEU A 47 -18.09 22.68 -14.40
N ALA A 48 -17.49 23.86 -14.54
CA ALA A 48 -17.68 24.97 -13.59
C ALA A 48 -19.14 25.48 -13.59
N GLU A 49 -19.77 25.60 -14.76
CA GLU A 49 -21.16 26.00 -14.90
C GLU A 49 -22.13 24.98 -14.28
N LYS A 50 -21.78 23.70 -14.30
CA LYS A 50 -22.54 22.62 -13.67
C LYS A 50 -22.23 22.39 -12.18
N GLY A 51 -21.30 23.16 -11.60
CA GLY A 51 -20.90 23.00 -10.21
C GLY A 51 -19.96 21.83 -9.92
N TYR A 52 -19.41 21.19 -10.95
CA TYR A 52 -18.42 20.09 -10.80
C TYR A 52 -16.97 20.59 -10.74
N ALA A 53 -16.74 21.88 -10.87
CA ALA A 53 -15.45 22.53 -10.68
C ALA A 53 -15.64 23.87 -9.96
N ALA A 54 -14.56 24.46 -9.45
CA ALA A 54 -14.64 25.75 -8.75
C ALA A 54 -15.26 26.81 -9.65
N ALA A 55 -16.14 27.65 -9.09
CA ALA A 55 -16.82 28.70 -9.82
C ALA A 55 -15.79 29.64 -10.53
N GLY A 56 -16.00 29.87 -11.83
CA GLY A 56 -15.08 30.65 -12.67
C GLY A 56 -13.82 29.92 -13.14
N ALA A 57 -13.63 28.66 -12.82
CA ALA A 57 -12.52 27.87 -13.32
C ALA A 57 -12.74 27.49 -14.81
N VAL A 58 -12.28 28.34 -15.71
CA VAL A 58 -12.43 28.18 -17.17
C VAL A 58 -11.19 27.60 -17.83
N THR A 59 -10.08 27.46 -17.13
CA THR A 59 -8.82 26.95 -17.66
C THR A 59 -8.40 25.72 -16.83
N PRO A 60 -8.27 24.53 -17.43
CA PRO A 60 -7.78 23.37 -16.73
C PRO A 60 -6.31 23.57 -16.32
N SER A 61 -5.85 22.83 -15.32
CA SER A 61 -4.46 22.83 -14.87
C SER A 61 -3.79 21.49 -15.14
N PHE A 62 -3.74 20.61 -14.18
CA PHE A 62 -3.11 19.30 -14.33
C PHE A 62 -3.79 18.40 -15.38
N HIS A 63 -5.11 18.52 -15.56
CA HIS A 63 -5.87 17.89 -16.65
C HIS A 63 -5.77 18.62 -18.01
N ALA A 64 -5.01 19.71 -18.13
CA ALA A 64 -4.90 20.39 -19.41
C ALA A 64 -4.25 19.48 -20.47
N GLU A 65 -4.76 19.53 -21.70
CA GLU A 65 -4.23 18.74 -22.83
C GLU A 65 -2.73 18.89 -23.04
N HIS A 66 -2.21 20.10 -22.80
CA HIS A 66 -0.78 20.39 -22.92
C HIS A 66 0.04 19.95 -21.70
N ALA A 67 -0.59 19.46 -20.63
CA ALA A 67 0.06 19.04 -19.39
C ALA A 67 0.00 17.50 -19.23
N GLY A 68 -1.20 16.92 -19.27
CA GLY A 68 -1.40 15.48 -19.10
C GLY A 68 -0.87 14.95 -17.76
N LEU A 69 -1.06 15.72 -16.69
CA LEU A 69 -0.43 15.48 -15.38
C LEU A 69 -1.41 14.93 -14.35
N ALA A 70 -2.70 14.79 -14.67
CA ALA A 70 -3.72 14.31 -13.75
C ALA A 70 -4.68 13.36 -14.45
N PHE A 71 -5.29 12.48 -13.66
CA PHE A 71 -6.37 11.60 -14.09
C PHE A 71 -7.33 11.36 -12.92
N ASP A 72 -8.57 11.05 -13.27
CA ASP A 72 -9.61 10.69 -12.32
C ASP A 72 -10.01 9.23 -12.51
N VAL A 73 -10.37 8.57 -11.41
CA VAL A 73 -10.80 7.18 -11.42
C VAL A 73 -12.11 6.98 -10.66
N CYS A 74 -12.78 5.88 -10.97
CA CYS A 74 -13.87 5.37 -10.15
C CYS A 74 -13.79 3.85 -10.00
N LYS A 75 -14.63 3.30 -9.14
CA LYS A 75 -14.83 1.85 -9.04
C LYS A 75 -15.54 1.37 -10.31
N ASN A 76 -14.97 0.37 -10.99
CA ASN A 76 -15.58 -0.23 -12.17
C ASN A 76 -16.70 -1.22 -11.77
N GLU A 77 -17.77 -0.65 -11.22
CA GLU A 77 -18.96 -1.36 -10.78
C GLU A 77 -20.22 -0.55 -11.09
N ALA A 78 -21.12 -1.11 -11.88
CA ALA A 78 -22.33 -0.43 -12.31
C ALA A 78 -23.22 -0.06 -11.11
N GLY A 79 -23.61 1.20 -11.02
CA GLY A 79 -24.42 1.72 -9.91
C GLY A 79 -23.63 2.07 -8.63
N HIS A 80 -22.35 1.66 -8.53
CA HIS A 80 -21.53 1.83 -7.33
C HIS A 80 -20.16 2.47 -7.63
N ALA A 81 -20.11 3.34 -8.65
CA ALA A 81 -18.87 3.92 -9.13
C ALA A 81 -18.20 4.87 -8.12
N TYR A 82 -18.98 5.55 -7.25
CA TYR A 82 -18.49 6.61 -6.36
C TYR A 82 -18.93 6.49 -4.89
N ASP A 83 -19.67 5.47 -4.51
CA ASP A 83 -20.27 5.30 -3.19
C ASP A 83 -19.51 4.35 -2.27
N ASP A 84 -18.28 3.94 -2.64
CA ASP A 84 -17.41 3.06 -1.86
C ASP A 84 -16.18 3.83 -1.33
N PRO A 85 -16.25 4.45 -0.14
CA PRO A 85 -15.12 5.17 0.44
C PRO A 85 -13.89 4.30 0.69
N ALA A 86 -14.06 3.02 1.01
CA ALA A 86 -12.96 2.11 1.31
C ALA A 86 -12.14 1.82 0.04
N PHE A 87 -12.82 1.65 -1.10
CA PHE A 87 -12.19 1.55 -2.41
C PHE A 87 -11.29 2.75 -2.69
N PHE A 88 -11.82 3.98 -2.55
CA PHE A 88 -11.06 5.19 -2.82
C PHE A 88 -9.87 5.37 -1.87
N ILE A 89 -10.03 5.07 -0.59
CA ILE A 89 -8.94 5.14 0.38
C ILE A 89 -7.81 4.20 -0.05
N ARG A 90 -8.13 2.94 -0.37
CA ARG A 90 -7.10 1.96 -0.74
C ARG A 90 -6.41 2.32 -2.06
N VAL A 91 -7.16 2.71 -3.08
CA VAL A 91 -6.59 3.17 -4.36
C VAL A 91 -5.74 4.45 -4.15
N GLY A 92 -6.18 5.35 -3.26
CA GLY A 92 -5.42 6.54 -2.86
C GLY A 92 -4.07 6.21 -2.22
N GLU A 93 -4.03 5.20 -1.32
CA GLU A 93 -2.78 4.71 -0.72
C GLU A 93 -1.83 4.15 -1.78
N ILE A 94 -2.34 3.35 -2.73
CA ILE A 94 -1.54 2.81 -3.85
C ILE A 94 -1.00 3.95 -4.72
N GLY A 95 -1.84 4.94 -5.06
CA GLY A 95 -1.42 6.10 -5.86
C GLY A 95 -0.31 6.91 -5.17
N LYS A 96 -0.43 7.15 -3.87
CA LYS A 96 0.60 7.83 -3.06
C LYS A 96 1.90 7.04 -2.97
N MET A 97 1.83 5.73 -2.85
CA MET A 97 3.01 4.84 -2.85
C MET A 97 3.78 4.95 -4.17
N ILE A 98 3.09 5.11 -5.29
CA ILE A 98 3.71 5.32 -6.62
C ILE A 98 4.30 6.73 -6.76
N GLY A 99 3.83 7.69 -5.96
CA GLY A 99 4.32 9.07 -5.97
C GLY A 99 3.30 10.10 -6.45
N PHE A 100 2.04 9.74 -6.72
CA PHE A 100 0.98 10.69 -7.01
C PHE A 100 0.52 11.45 -5.77
N SER A 101 0.19 12.71 -5.92
CA SER A 101 -0.68 13.41 -4.96
C SER A 101 -2.11 12.97 -5.18
N TRP A 102 -2.82 12.63 -4.10
CA TRP A 102 -4.21 12.18 -4.13
C TRP A 102 -5.16 13.26 -3.62
N GLY A 103 -6.21 13.57 -4.37
CA GLY A 103 -7.18 14.60 -4.00
C GLY A 103 -8.02 14.26 -2.77
N GLY A 104 -8.09 12.98 -2.38
CA GLY A 104 -8.73 12.56 -1.14
C GLY A 104 -8.09 13.11 0.14
N ASP A 105 -6.81 13.52 0.08
CA ASP A 105 -6.09 14.14 1.19
C ASP A 105 -6.33 15.66 1.30
N TRP A 106 -7.10 16.29 0.39
CA TRP A 106 -7.36 17.72 0.44
C TRP A 106 -8.33 18.10 1.55
N GLY A 107 -7.85 18.88 2.53
CA GLY A 107 -8.58 19.10 3.79
C GLY A 107 -9.89 19.84 3.69
N LYS A 108 -10.07 20.77 2.71
CA LYS A 108 -11.31 21.56 2.57
C LYS A 108 -12.31 20.96 1.58
N PHE A 109 -11.82 20.38 0.51
CA PHE A 109 -12.62 19.81 -0.57
C PHE A 109 -11.96 18.53 -1.06
N PRO A 110 -12.16 17.40 -0.36
CA PRO A 110 -11.61 16.11 -0.78
C PRO A 110 -12.17 15.71 -2.14
N ASP A 111 -11.27 15.39 -3.07
CA ASP A 111 -11.61 14.88 -4.40
C ASP A 111 -11.02 13.47 -4.54
N ARG A 112 -11.75 12.48 -4.05
CA ARG A 112 -11.28 11.09 -3.98
C ARG A 112 -10.97 10.44 -5.33
N PRO A 113 -11.66 10.74 -6.43
CA PRO A 113 -11.30 10.29 -7.77
C PRO A 113 -9.94 10.78 -8.26
N HIS A 114 -9.46 11.94 -7.82
CA HIS A 114 -8.39 12.71 -8.44
C HIS A 114 -6.98 12.28 -8.02
N PHE A 115 -6.12 12.07 -9.02
CA PHE A 115 -4.68 11.85 -8.88
C PHE A 115 -3.90 12.80 -9.78
N GLN A 116 -2.77 13.35 -9.29
CA GLN A 116 -1.91 14.24 -10.09
C GLN A 116 -0.43 14.03 -9.77
N TRP A 117 0.40 14.33 -10.78
CA TRP A 117 1.84 14.47 -10.59
C TRP A 117 2.20 15.95 -10.42
N ASP A 118 2.56 16.34 -9.23
CA ASP A 118 2.96 17.71 -8.85
C ASP A 118 4.30 17.76 -8.12
N ALA A 119 5.10 16.68 -8.21
CA ALA A 119 6.38 16.53 -7.51
C ALA A 119 6.24 16.74 -5.99
N GLY A 120 5.26 16.09 -5.37
CA GLY A 120 5.01 16.17 -3.93
C GLY A 120 4.48 17.53 -3.48
N GLY A 121 3.69 18.19 -4.32
CA GLY A 121 3.10 19.51 -4.07
C GLY A 121 4.00 20.70 -4.42
N ALA A 122 5.18 20.46 -4.99
CA ALA A 122 6.08 21.55 -5.41
C ALA A 122 5.55 22.36 -6.59
N TYR A 123 4.64 21.80 -7.40
CA TYR A 123 4.03 22.46 -8.54
C TYR A 123 2.56 22.73 -8.32
N THR A 124 2.15 23.97 -8.46
CA THR A 124 0.77 24.41 -8.25
C THR A 124 -0.01 24.48 -9.56
N SER A 125 -1.34 24.50 -9.47
CA SER A 125 -2.23 24.74 -10.61
C SER A 125 -1.88 26.03 -11.38
N ALA A 126 -1.43 27.08 -10.69
CA ALA A 126 -1.02 28.33 -11.34
C ALA A 126 0.25 28.16 -12.17
N MET A 127 1.22 27.38 -11.66
CA MET A 127 2.45 27.07 -12.39
C MET A 127 2.16 26.27 -13.66
N VAL A 128 1.30 25.25 -13.57
CA VAL A 128 0.93 24.40 -14.72
C VAL A 128 0.17 25.25 -15.78
N ARG A 129 -0.78 26.09 -15.37
CA ARG A 129 -1.44 27.04 -16.29
C ARG A 129 -0.45 28.01 -16.96
N ALA A 130 0.62 28.38 -16.26
CA ALA A 130 1.72 29.18 -16.81
C ALA A 130 2.73 28.33 -17.60
N LYS A 131 2.40 27.08 -17.94
CA LYS A 131 3.23 26.09 -18.68
C LYS A 131 4.58 25.80 -18.00
N ARG A 132 4.62 25.92 -16.66
CA ARG A 132 5.73 25.42 -15.84
C ARG A 132 5.35 24.07 -15.26
N TYR A 133 6.02 23.02 -15.76
CA TYR A 133 5.68 21.64 -15.43
C TYR A 133 6.67 21.03 -14.43
N PRO A 134 6.24 20.05 -13.64
CA PRO A 134 7.15 19.24 -12.83
C PRO A 134 8.11 18.44 -13.72
N PRO A 135 9.29 18.07 -13.20
CA PRO A 135 10.19 17.16 -13.87
C PRO A 135 9.48 15.86 -14.24
N PRO A 136 10.08 15.03 -15.10
CA PRO A 136 9.54 13.70 -15.36
C PRO A 136 9.28 12.95 -14.06
N MET A 137 8.12 12.29 -13.99
CA MET A 137 7.78 11.45 -12.84
C MET A 137 8.71 10.22 -12.83
N PRO A 138 9.40 9.94 -11.72
CA PRO A 138 10.17 8.70 -11.60
C PRO A 138 9.26 7.49 -11.84
N ARG A 139 9.75 6.53 -12.60
CA ARG A 139 9.02 5.27 -12.78
C ARG A 139 8.98 4.52 -11.46
N TYR A 140 7.79 4.09 -11.06
CA TYR A 140 7.66 3.22 -9.91
C TYR A 140 8.21 1.83 -10.26
N GLU A 141 9.13 1.36 -9.45
CA GLU A 141 9.67 0.01 -9.48
C GLU A 141 9.30 -0.66 -8.15
N GLU A 142 8.59 -1.77 -8.24
CA GLU A 142 8.27 -2.57 -7.06
C GLU A 142 9.57 -3.21 -6.57
N GLU A 143 10.00 -2.89 -5.34
CA GLU A 143 11.13 -3.57 -4.73
C GLU A 143 10.73 -5.01 -4.41
N GLU A 144 11.13 -5.95 -5.24
CA GLU A 144 11.00 -7.38 -4.93
C GLU A 144 11.91 -7.70 -3.74
N MET A 145 11.30 -8.26 -2.70
CA MET A 145 12.06 -8.75 -1.55
C MET A 145 12.97 -9.90 -1.99
N THR A 146 14.28 -9.71 -1.86
CA THR A 146 15.23 -10.77 -2.11
C THR A 146 15.10 -11.90 -1.08
N GLN A 147 15.51 -13.12 -1.44
CA GLN A 147 15.54 -14.24 -0.49
C GLN A 147 16.34 -13.88 0.78
N GLN A 148 17.46 -13.18 0.62
CA GLN A 148 18.29 -12.75 1.74
C GLN A 148 17.57 -11.76 2.68
N GLN A 149 16.80 -10.81 2.14
CA GLN A 149 15.99 -9.88 2.93
C GLN A 149 14.87 -10.61 3.66
N PHE A 150 14.20 -11.56 2.98
CA PHE A 150 13.17 -12.39 3.59
C PHE A 150 13.74 -13.22 4.75
N ASP A 151 14.88 -13.91 4.54
CA ASP A 151 15.51 -14.74 5.54
C ASP A 151 15.93 -13.91 6.77
N ALA A 152 16.52 -12.72 6.54
CA ALA A 152 16.90 -11.80 7.62
C ALA A 152 15.67 -11.29 8.41
N MET A 153 14.58 -11.01 7.72
CA MET A 153 13.31 -10.57 8.36
C MET A 153 12.72 -11.72 9.21
N MET A 154 12.71 -12.94 8.68
CA MET A 154 12.23 -14.13 9.39
C MET A 154 13.09 -14.44 10.61
N GLU A 155 14.41 -14.39 10.46
CA GLU A 155 15.34 -14.60 11.60
C GLU A 155 15.10 -13.57 12.72
N ASN A 156 14.96 -12.29 12.38
CA ASN A 156 14.65 -11.24 13.32
C ASN A 156 13.28 -11.43 14.00
N TYR A 157 12.28 -11.88 13.25
CA TYR A 157 10.96 -12.20 13.79
C TYR A 157 11.02 -13.35 14.78
N LEU A 158 11.71 -14.44 14.44
CA LEU A 158 11.88 -15.62 15.32
C LEU A 158 12.65 -15.28 16.60
N LYS A 159 13.71 -14.46 16.49
CA LYS A 159 14.46 -13.97 17.67
C LYS A 159 13.55 -13.16 18.61
N ARG A 160 12.75 -12.22 18.08
CA ARG A 160 11.81 -11.44 18.89
C ARG A 160 10.72 -12.31 19.51
N LEU A 161 10.22 -13.31 18.79
CA LEU A 161 9.23 -14.24 19.28
C LEU A 161 9.77 -15.06 20.46
N ALA A 162 10.99 -15.58 20.34
CA ALA A 162 11.66 -16.36 21.39
C ALA A 162 11.89 -15.57 22.68
N GLN A 163 12.07 -14.24 22.58
CA GLN A 163 12.29 -13.34 23.72
C GLN A 163 10.99 -12.89 24.41
N GLN A 164 9.82 -13.16 23.83
CA GLN A 164 8.55 -12.75 24.43
C GLN A 164 8.30 -13.47 25.76
N THR A 165 7.68 -12.73 26.69
CA THR A 165 7.23 -13.31 27.97
C THR A 165 6.24 -14.45 27.74
N PRO A 166 6.46 -15.63 28.31
CA PRO A 166 5.54 -16.74 28.18
C PRO A 166 4.16 -16.42 28.76
N ALA A 167 3.11 -16.98 28.17
CA ALA A 167 1.75 -16.75 28.62
C ALA A 167 1.52 -17.38 30.04
N GLY A 168 0.73 -16.69 30.87
CA GLY A 168 0.46 -17.11 32.25
C GLY A 168 -0.18 -18.49 32.37
N TRP A 169 -1.08 -18.85 31.43
CA TRP A 169 -1.77 -20.14 31.45
C TRP A 169 -0.85 -21.35 31.37
N SER A 170 0.37 -21.21 30.86
CA SER A 170 1.35 -22.29 30.72
C SER A 170 2.34 -22.39 31.92
N ALA A 171 2.21 -21.52 32.92
CA ALA A 171 3.21 -21.39 34.00
C ALA A 171 3.44 -22.70 34.76
N GLU A 172 2.39 -23.39 35.17
CA GLU A 172 2.46 -24.65 35.89
C GLU A 172 3.10 -25.76 35.06
N ALA A 173 2.66 -25.91 33.80
CA ALA A 173 3.22 -26.90 32.89
C ALA A 173 4.70 -26.66 32.57
N ARG A 174 5.12 -25.41 32.44
CA ARG A 174 6.54 -25.03 32.25
C ARG A 174 7.37 -25.40 33.48
N ALA A 175 6.91 -25.01 34.67
CA ALA A 175 7.59 -25.32 35.92
C ALA A 175 7.74 -26.84 36.12
N TRP A 176 6.70 -27.61 35.81
CA TRP A 176 6.75 -29.06 35.84
C TRP A 176 7.76 -29.63 34.83
N ALA A 177 7.76 -29.16 33.60
CA ALA A 177 8.67 -29.62 32.55
C ALA A 177 10.15 -29.30 32.86
N GLU A 178 10.41 -28.13 33.43
CA GLU A 178 11.75 -27.74 33.90
C GLU A 178 12.23 -28.62 35.06
N LYS A 179 11.37 -28.79 36.09
CA LYS A 179 11.68 -29.62 37.26
C LYS A 179 12.02 -31.06 36.88
N ASN A 180 11.39 -31.59 35.85
CA ASN A 180 11.60 -32.96 35.36
C ASN A 180 12.67 -33.06 34.25
N GLY A 181 13.41 -31.99 33.98
CA GLY A 181 14.51 -31.99 33.01
C GLY A 181 14.07 -32.13 31.54
N LEU A 182 12.76 -31.97 31.25
CA LEU A 182 12.26 -32.04 29.87
C LEU A 182 12.70 -30.81 29.09
N ILE A 183 12.68 -29.63 29.70
CA ILE A 183 13.10 -28.38 29.12
C ILE A 183 14.27 -27.80 29.91
N ALA A 184 15.45 -27.76 29.30
CA ALA A 184 16.67 -27.28 29.96
C ALA A 184 17.06 -25.85 29.59
N GLY A 185 16.69 -25.38 28.37
CA GLY A 185 17.15 -24.13 27.79
C GLY A 185 18.45 -24.31 26.98
N ASP A 186 18.96 -23.21 26.45
CA ASP A 186 20.26 -23.12 25.80
C ASP A 186 21.41 -22.98 26.84
N GLU A 187 22.67 -22.84 26.39
CA GLU A 187 23.84 -22.68 27.24
C GLU A 187 23.75 -21.45 28.18
N ALA A 188 22.99 -20.43 27.81
CA ALA A 188 22.72 -19.24 28.61
C ALA A 188 21.50 -19.39 29.52
N GLY A 189 20.83 -20.56 29.50
CA GLY A 189 19.63 -20.84 30.31
C GLY A 189 18.33 -20.31 29.73
N ASN A 190 18.33 -19.77 28.49
CA ASN A 190 17.12 -19.25 27.85
C ASN A 190 16.26 -20.40 27.33
N LYS A 191 15.01 -20.46 27.75
CA LYS A 191 14.10 -21.57 27.44
C LYS A 191 13.26 -21.34 26.18
N GLN A 192 13.24 -20.09 25.68
CA GLN A 192 12.61 -19.70 24.42
C GLN A 192 11.19 -20.24 24.24
N TYR A 193 10.35 -20.18 25.26
CA TYR A 193 9.02 -20.79 25.31
C TYR A 193 8.04 -20.30 24.22
N ARG A 194 8.35 -19.19 23.57
CA ARG A 194 7.55 -18.62 22.47
C ARG A 194 8.11 -18.94 21.09
N SER A 195 9.22 -19.68 21.01
CA SER A 195 9.77 -20.15 19.72
C SER A 195 8.95 -21.32 19.15
N PHE A 196 9.12 -21.57 17.84
CA PHE A 196 8.59 -22.77 17.22
C PHE A 196 9.38 -24.00 17.65
N LEU A 197 8.69 -25.11 17.82
CA LEU A 197 9.29 -26.39 18.13
C LEU A 197 9.65 -27.11 16.82
N THR A 198 10.92 -27.46 16.65
CA THR A 198 11.34 -28.30 15.52
C THR A 198 11.04 -29.77 15.78
N ARG A 199 11.00 -30.59 14.69
CA ARG A 199 10.83 -32.06 14.81
C ARG A 199 11.96 -32.71 15.62
N GLU A 200 13.19 -32.19 15.51
CA GLU A 200 14.35 -32.65 16.29
C GLU A 200 14.17 -32.36 17.76
N GLN A 201 13.78 -31.13 18.12
CA GLN A 201 13.48 -30.75 19.49
C GLN A 201 12.34 -31.59 20.09
N MET A 202 11.31 -31.89 19.30
CA MET A 202 10.22 -32.76 19.71
C MET A 202 10.71 -34.19 19.99
N ALA A 203 11.56 -34.74 19.13
CA ALA A 203 12.15 -36.08 19.34
C ALA A 203 12.95 -36.15 20.61
N VAL A 204 13.77 -35.13 20.92
CA VAL A 204 14.54 -35.02 22.19
C VAL A 204 13.61 -34.92 23.40
N LEU A 205 12.54 -34.14 23.32
CA LEU A 205 11.53 -34.04 24.38
C LEU A 205 10.87 -35.40 24.67
N MET A 206 10.47 -36.10 23.61
CA MET A 206 9.86 -37.44 23.74
C MET A 206 10.82 -38.45 24.36
N GLN A 207 12.09 -38.45 23.95
CA GLN A 207 13.11 -39.31 24.52
C GLN A 207 13.34 -39.03 26.02
N ARG A 208 13.44 -37.76 26.41
CA ARG A 208 13.57 -37.34 27.80
C ARG A 208 12.34 -37.76 28.62
N TYR A 209 11.15 -37.59 28.07
CA TYR A 209 9.92 -38.01 28.75
C TYR A 209 9.86 -39.52 28.96
N ASP A 210 10.25 -40.31 27.97
CA ASP A 210 10.30 -41.77 28.07
C ASP A 210 11.32 -42.21 29.13
N ALA A 211 12.53 -41.64 29.11
CA ALA A 211 13.55 -41.92 30.10
C ALA A 211 13.09 -41.56 31.53
N MET A 212 12.40 -40.44 31.69
CA MET A 212 11.83 -40.05 32.99
C MET A 212 10.80 -41.06 33.50
N ARG A 213 9.94 -41.59 32.61
CA ARG A 213 8.88 -42.52 32.98
C ARG A 213 9.38 -43.92 33.26
N HIS A 214 10.45 -44.37 32.60
CA HIS A 214 10.93 -45.76 32.68
C HIS A 214 12.26 -45.91 33.44
N GLY A 215 12.79 -44.82 34.01
CA GLY A 215 13.90 -44.88 34.97
C GLY A 215 15.23 -45.36 34.38
N LYS A 216 15.53 -45.01 33.13
CA LYS A 216 16.83 -45.28 32.50
C LYS A 216 17.61 -44.01 32.20
#